data_f6a2bddddf3b9a799b93ecbb15ce961e
#
_entry.id   f6a2bddddf3b9a799b93ecbb15ce961e
#
_cell.length_a   1.000
_cell.length_b   1.000
_cell.length_c   1.000
_cell.angle_alpha   90.00
_cell.angle_beta   90.00
_cell.angle_gamma   90.00
#
_symmetry.space_group_name_H-M   'P 1'
#
loop_
_entity.id
_entity.type
_entity.pdbx_description
1 polymer ?
#
loop_
_entity_poly.entity_id
_entity_poly.type
_entity_poly.pdbx_seq_one_letter_code
_entity_poly.pdbx_strand_id
1 'polypeptide(L)'
;GTIDAFREATLAHMKHGTTAMFPTLSSSTLKMIEDACETCDTLMSEPGSPIMGLHLEGPYFNLKKAGAQMPDIIRNPNPEEYRHIVEDYKCMARWDVAPELPGALEMGRYLVEKGVLAAIGHTAAGYPEVKAAYEVGYSHATHFYNAMTNVHNEREFKHAGTVESVYLMDNMTVECIADGIHVPGPILQMVYRNKGVGRMALITDALAVSCSDSTKAFDPRVIIEDGVC
;
A
#
# COMPACT_ATOMS: atom_id res chain seq x y z
N GLY A 1 1.76 14.49 -8.82
CA GLY A 1 0.79 14.49 -9.94
C GLY A 1 0.09 15.83 -10.06
N THR A 2 -0.52 16.09 -11.20
CA THR A 2 -1.33 17.29 -11.40
C THR A 2 -2.79 17.02 -11.04
N ILE A 3 -3.56 18.08 -10.75
CA ILE A 3 -5.02 18.00 -10.51
C ILE A 3 -5.72 17.28 -11.67
N ASP A 4 -5.36 17.61 -12.93
CA ASP A 4 -5.97 16.99 -14.10
C ASP A 4 -5.66 15.50 -14.20
N ALA A 5 -4.42 15.09 -13.92
CA ALA A 5 -4.04 13.67 -13.91
C ALA A 5 -4.81 12.87 -12.83
N PHE A 6 -5.02 13.43 -11.64
CA PHE A 6 -5.85 12.81 -10.61
C PHE A 6 -7.31 12.67 -11.06
N ARG A 7 -7.87 13.72 -11.70
CA ARG A 7 -9.24 13.67 -12.25
C ARG A 7 -9.39 12.64 -13.36
N GLU A 8 -8.45 12.57 -14.28
CA GLU A 8 -8.48 11.60 -15.38
C GLU A 8 -8.41 10.16 -14.86
N ALA A 9 -7.48 9.88 -13.94
CA ALA A 9 -7.39 8.58 -13.30
C ALA A 9 -8.67 8.22 -12.54
N THR A 10 -9.21 9.17 -11.76
CA THR A 10 -10.46 8.99 -11.04
C THR A 10 -11.62 8.68 -11.98
N LEU A 11 -11.77 9.42 -13.07
CA LEU A 11 -12.83 9.20 -14.07
C LEU A 11 -12.68 7.84 -14.77
N ALA A 12 -11.44 7.40 -15.03
CA ALA A 12 -11.18 6.06 -15.59
C ALA A 12 -11.70 4.96 -14.67
N HIS A 13 -11.38 5.03 -13.38
CA HIS A 13 -11.87 4.07 -12.39
C HIS A 13 -13.40 4.12 -12.22
N MET A 14 -13.99 5.31 -12.18
CA MET A 14 -15.45 5.46 -12.06
C MET A 14 -16.21 4.83 -13.23
N LYS A 15 -15.68 4.90 -14.45
CA LYS A 15 -16.26 4.22 -15.63
C LYS A 15 -16.34 2.70 -15.48
N HIS A 16 -15.53 2.13 -14.62
CA HIS A 16 -15.49 0.70 -14.30
C HIS A 16 -16.18 0.35 -12.97
N GLY A 17 -16.96 1.30 -12.40
CA GLY A 17 -17.82 1.06 -11.24
C GLY A 17 -17.21 1.44 -9.88
N THR A 18 -16.02 2.03 -9.84
CA THR A 18 -15.44 2.56 -8.60
C THR A 18 -16.23 3.78 -8.13
N THR A 19 -16.73 3.76 -6.90
CA THR A 19 -17.54 4.84 -6.32
C THR A 19 -16.79 5.67 -5.28
N ALA A 20 -15.70 5.14 -4.76
CA ALA A 20 -14.81 5.81 -3.82
C ALA A 20 -13.39 5.28 -4.03
N MET A 21 -12.39 6.14 -3.95
CA MET A 21 -11.00 5.73 -4.15
C MET A 21 -10.02 6.49 -3.24
N PHE A 22 -8.90 5.85 -3.02
CA PHE A 22 -7.72 6.42 -2.40
C PHE A 22 -6.61 6.43 -3.47
N PRO A 23 -6.37 7.57 -4.15
CA PRO A 23 -5.21 7.69 -5.03
C PRO A 23 -3.95 7.28 -4.28
N THR A 24 -3.11 6.48 -4.93
CA THR A 24 -1.90 5.93 -4.32
C THR A 24 -0.67 6.62 -4.88
N LEU A 25 0.22 7.05 -3.99
CA LEU A 25 1.55 7.51 -4.33
C LEU A 25 2.57 6.47 -3.88
N SER A 26 3.24 5.85 -4.85
CA SER A 26 4.37 4.95 -4.59
C SER A 26 5.57 5.70 -3.99
N SER A 27 6.58 5.00 -3.53
CA SER A 27 7.78 5.58 -2.89
C SER A 27 8.27 6.83 -3.60
N SER A 28 8.29 7.95 -2.88
CA SER A 28 8.51 9.28 -3.42
C SER A 28 9.38 10.14 -2.51
N THR A 29 9.92 11.22 -3.06
CA THR A 29 10.62 12.25 -2.27
C THR A 29 9.61 13.03 -1.43
N LEU A 30 10.06 13.69 -0.37
CA LEU A 30 9.19 14.53 0.47
C LEU A 30 8.41 15.55 -0.37
N LYS A 31 9.09 16.26 -1.28
CA LYS A 31 8.44 17.25 -2.16
C LYS A 31 7.33 16.64 -3.03
N MET A 32 7.52 15.43 -3.54
CA MET A 32 6.47 14.75 -4.33
C MET A 32 5.28 14.34 -3.46
N ILE A 33 5.54 13.97 -2.21
CA ILE A 33 4.48 13.65 -1.23
C ILE A 33 3.68 14.91 -0.92
N GLU A 34 4.33 16.03 -0.63
CA GLU A 34 3.67 17.33 -0.41
C GLU A 34 2.79 17.75 -1.58
N ASP A 35 3.32 17.70 -2.82
CA ASP A 35 2.57 18.04 -4.04
C ASP A 35 1.33 17.13 -4.23
N ALA A 36 1.45 15.85 -3.90
CA ALA A 36 0.33 14.92 -3.97
C ALA A 36 -0.72 15.20 -2.89
N CYS A 37 -0.29 15.53 -1.67
CA CYS A 37 -1.17 15.91 -0.57
C CYS A 37 -1.96 17.18 -0.90
N GLU A 38 -1.30 18.25 -1.39
CA GLU A 38 -1.95 19.49 -1.83
C GLU A 38 -3.02 19.24 -2.90
N THR A 39 -2.67 18.41 -3.88
CA THR A 39 -3.60 18.02 -4.96
C THR A 39 -4.78 17.23 -4.41
N CYS A 40 -4.54 16.28 -3.52
CA CYS A 40 -5.57 15.44 -2.92
C CYS A 40 -6.51 16.26 -2.02
N ASP A 41 -5.98 17.11 -1.15
CA ASP A 41 -6.77 18.01 -0.29
C ASP A 41 -7.69 18.93 -1.11
N THR A 42 -7.19 19.45 -2.24
CA THR A 42 -7.97 20.26 -3.15
C THR A 42 -9.14 19.47 -3.73
N LEU A 43 -8.87 18.27 -4.26
CA LEU A 43 -9.87 17.45 -4.93
C LEU A 43 -10.89 16.84 -3.95
N MET A 44 -10.47 16.49 -2.75
CA MET A 44 -11.39 16.01 -1.70
C MET A 44 -12.40 17.07 -1.29
N SER A 45 -12.04 18.36 -1.40
CA SER A 45 -12.91 19.47 -1.03
C SER A 45 -13.98 19.76 -2.09
N GLU A 46 -13.89 19.18 -3.28
CA GLU A 46 -14.86 19.39 -4.36
C GLU A 46 -16.17 18.65 -4.06
N PRO A 47 -17.33 19.28 -4.26
CA PRO A 47 -18.63 18.62 -4.06
C PRO A 47 -18.77 17.38 -4.94
N GLY A 48 -19.08 16.25 -4.32
CA GLY A 48 -19.27 14.97 -5.03
C GLY A 48 -17.97 14.28 -5.45
N SER A 49 -16.82 14.69 -4.92
CA SER A 49 -15.55 14.01 -5.15
C SER A 49 -15.62 12.57 -4.69
N PRO A 50 -15.18 11.59 -5.50
CA PRO A 50 -15.06 10.20 -5.07
C PRO A 50 -13.74 9.92 -4.34
N ILE A 51 -12.84 10.91 -4.23
CA ILE A 51 -11.56 10.79 -3.53
C ILE A 51 -11.81 10.88 -2.03
N MET A 52 -11.43 9.84 -1.30
CA MET A 52 -11.69 9.69 0.15
C MET A 52 -10.45 9.97 1.01
N GLY A 53 -9.29 10.14 0.39
CA GLY A 53 -8.01 10.37 1.03
C GLY A 53 -6.86 9.95 0.14
N LEU A 54 -5.63 10.15 0.63
CA LEU A 54 -4.41 9.72 -0.04
C LEU A 54 -3.87 8.47 0.66
N HIS A 55 -3.44 7.51 -0.15
CA HIS A 55 -2.66 6.37 0.27
C HIS A 55 -1.18 6.60 -0.08
N LEU A 56 -0.31 6.58 0.92
CA LEU A 56 1.14 6.57 0.72
C LEU A 56 1.67 5.14 0.80
N GLU A 57 2.10 4.63 -0.34
CA GLU A 57 2.76 3.34 -0.47
C GLU A 57 4.29 3.54 -0.34
N GLY A 58 4.75 3.58 0.89
CA GLY A 58 6.15 3.89 1.24
C GLY A 58 6.39 5.39 1.47
N PRO A 59 7.64 5.82 1.46
CA PRO A 59 8.90 5.17 1.04
C PRO A 59 9.59 4.33 2.14
N TYR A 60 8.96 4.06 3.23
CA TYR A 60 9.51 3.39 4.40
C TYR A 60 9.40 1.87 4.27
N PHE A 61 10.18 1.30 3.32
CA PHE A 61 10.11 -0.09 2.89
C PHE A 61 11.43 -0.83 3.05
N ASN A 62 11.37 -2.16 3.03
CA ASN A 62 12.56 -2.98 3.02
C ASN A 62 13.09 -3.13 1.58
N LEU A 63 14.34 -2.76 1.36
CA LEU A 63 15.00 -2.86 0.04
C LEU A 63 14.94 -4.27 -0.58
N LYS A 64 14.96 -5.33 0.25
CA LYS A 64 14.84 -6.72 -0.23
C LYS A 64 13.44 -7.02 -0.80
N LYS A 65 12.48 -6.17 -0.51
CA LYS A 65 11.08 -6.28 -0.93
C LYS A 65 10.61 -5.06 -1.72
N ALA A 66 11.55 -4.35 -2.34
CA ALA A 66 11.26 -3.15 -3.11
C ALA A 66 10.21 -3.38 -4.21
N GLY A 67 10.19 -4.56 -4.85
CA GLY A 67 9.28 -4.79 -5.98
C GLY A 67 9.53 -3.76 -7.09
N ALA A 68 8.48 -3.08 -7.51
CA ALA A 68 8.54 -2.00 -8.51
C ALA A 68 8.91 -0.63 -7.93
N GLN A 69 9.13 -0.52 -6.62
CA GLN A 69 9.51 0.74 -5.97
C GLN A 69 10.94 1.15 -6.34
N MET A 70 11.22 2.45 -6.33
CA MET A 70 12.56 2.98 -6.63
C MET A 70 13.52 2.79 -5.44
N PRO A 71 14.57 1.96 -5.55
CA PRO A 71 15.46 1.65 -4.42
C PRO A 71 16.13 2.88 -3.81
N ASP A 72 16.46 3.87 -4.62
CA ASP A 72 17.16 5.09 -4.18
C ASP A 72 16.30 6.01 -3.30
N ILE A 73 14.98 5.81 -3.31
CA ILE A 73 14.02 6.59 -2.53
C ILE A 73 13.63 5.87 -1.24
N ILE A 74 13.76 4.55 -1.22
CA ILE A 74 13.45 3.72 -0.04
C ILE A 74 14.37 4.11 1.13
N ARG A 75 13.77 4.34 2.29
CA ARG A 75 14.46 4.76 3.51
C ARG A 75 13.74 4.31 4.77
N ASN A 76 14.37 4.47 5.92
CA ASN A 76 13.72 4.27 7.22
C ASN A 76 12.75 5.41 7.53
N PRO A 77 11.72 5.17 8.36
CA PRO A 77 10.83 6.21 8.87
C PRO A 77 11.60 7.39 9.45
N ASN A 78 11.26 8.60 9.00
CA ASN A 78 11.80 9.85 9.50
C ASN A 78 10.71 10.62 10.26
N PRO A 79 10.82 10.82 11.58
CA PRO A 79 9.82 11.51 12.37
C PRO A 79 9.51 12.94 11.92
N GLU A 80 10.48 13.67 11.41
CA GLU A 80 10.28 15.03 10.91
C GLU A 80 9.41 15.01 9.65
N GLU A 81 9.65 14.05 8.73
CA GLU A 81 8.88 13.93 7.49
C GLU A 81 7.43 13.48 7.76
N TYR A 82 7.23 12.33 8.45
CA TYR A 82 5.89 11.79 8.58
C TYR A 82 4.99 12.64 9.50
N ARG A 83 5.56 13.31 10.52
CA ARG A 83 4.78 14.22 11.37
C ARG A 83 4.33 15.45 10.59
N HIS A 84 5.24 16.07 9.83
CA HIS A 84 4.92 17.17 8.94
C HIS A 84 3.76 16.82 8.00
N ILE A 85 3.84 15.70 7.28
CA ILE A 85 2.79 15.29 6.34
C ILE A 85 1.45 15.06 7.05
N VAL A 86 1.44 14.36 8.18
CA VAL A 86 0.19 14.04 8.88
C VAL A 86 -0.43 15.26 9.58
N GLU A 87 0.37 16.24 10.00
CA GLU A 87 -0.11 17.42 10.71
C GLU A 87 -0.57 18.54 9.76
N ASP A 88 0.06 18.68 8.59
CA ASP A 88 -0.19 19.80 7.70
C ASP A 88 -1.23 19.47 6.60
N TYR A 89 -1.47 18.18 6.32
CA TYR A 89 -2.42 17.76 5.27
C TYR A 89 -3.57 16.91 5.82
N LYS A 90 -4.79 17.14 5.31
CA LYS A 90 -6.02 16.47 5.75
C LYS A 90 -6.30 15.16 5.01
N CYS A 91 -5.70 14.99 3.84
CA CYS A 91 -5.97 13.85 2.97
C CYS A 91 -5.35 12.53 3.45
N MET A 92 -4.50 12.55 4.46
CA MET A 92 -3.81 11.33 4.89
C MET A 92 -4.77 10.29 5.44
N ALA A 93 -5.04 9.26 4.64
CA ALA A 93 -5.94 8.17 5.02
C ALA A 93 -5.17 6.90 5.42
N ARG A 94 -4.11 6.55 4.69
CA ARG A 94 -3.35 5.33 4.90
C ARG A 94 -1.87 5.52 4.57
N TRP A 95 -1.01 4.85 5.33
CA TRP A 95 0.43 4.82 5.08
C TRP A 95 0.98 3.41 5.27
N ASP A 96 1.64 2.89 4.24
CA ASP A 96 2.26 1.57 4.23
C ASP A 96 3.71 1.66 4.71
N VAL A 97 4.07 0.77 5.61
CA VAL A 97 5.40 0.73 6.23
C VAL A 97 5.85 -0.73 6.39
N ALA A 98 7.13 -0.99 6.19
CA ALA A 98 7.75 -2.25 6.58
C ALA A 98 8.03 -2.25 8.09
N PRO A 99 7.35 -3.07 8.89
CA PRO A 99 7.34 -2.94 10.34
C PRO A 99 8.67 -3.31 11.02
N GLU A 100 9.54 -4.03 10.33
CA GLU A 100 10.87 -4.40 10.81
C GLU A 100 11.89 -3.26 10.77
N LEU A 101 11.55 -2.13 10.14
CA LEU A 101 12.47 -1.01 10.01
C LEU A 101 12.63 -0.26 11.34
N PRO A 102 13.84 0.27 11.62
CA PRO A 102 14.05 1.18 12.74
C PRO A 102 13.06 2.36 12.71
N GLY A 103 12.35 2.61 13.81
CA GLY A 103 11.35 3.68 13.90
C GLY A 103 9.95 3.34 13.42
N ALA A 104 9.74 2.18 12.74
CA ALA A 104 8.44 1.81 12.19
C ALA A 104 7.35 1.65 13.26
N LEU A 105 7.67 1.06 14.41
CA LEU A 105 6.70 0.89 15.50
C LEU A 105 6.31 2.22 16.14
N GLU A 106 7.25 3.17 16.24
CA GLU A 106 6.96 4.53 16.73
C GLU A 106 6.02 5.26 15.75
N MET A 107 6.36 5.20 14.46
CA MET A 107 5.52 5.77 13.41
C MET A 107 4.11 5.16 13.42
N GLY A 108 4.00 3.84 13.54
CA GLY A 108 2.69 3.15 13.59
C GLY A 108 1.80 3.65 14.72
N ARG A 109 2.33 3.78 15.94
CA ARG A 109 1.58 4.37 17.06
C ARG A 109 1.11 5.78 16.75
N TYR A 110 1.99 6.60 16.20
CA TYR A 110 1.68 7.98 15.83
C TYR A 110 0.57 8.06 14.76
N LEU A 111 0.66 7.26 13.71
CA LEU A 111 -0.37 7.20 12.66
C LEU A 111 -1.74 6.85 13.26
N VAL A 112 -1.80 5.80 14.08
CA VAL A 112 -3.04 5.37 14.75
C VAL A 112 -3.59 6.44 15.67
N GLU A 113 -2.75 7.13 16.45
CA GLU A 113 -3.15 8.25 17.30
C GLU A 113 -3.76 9.40 16.49
N LYS A 114 -3.26 9.65 15.29
CA LYS A 114 -3.76 10.69 14.38
C LYS A 114 -4.93 10.21 13.49
N GLY A 115 -5.37 8.97 13.62
CA GLY A 115 -6.49 8.41 12.85
C GLY A 115 -6.10 8.01 11.42
N VAL A 116 -4.82 7.88 11.11
CA VAL A 116 -4.30 7.38 9.84
C VAL A 116 -4.13 5.86 9.93
N LEU A 117 -4.62 5.13 8.95
CA LEU A 117 -4.48 3.68 8.89
C LEU A 117 -3.00 3.30 8.68
N ALA A 118 -2.39 2.69 9.69
CA ALA A 118 -1.07 2.10 9.57
C ALA A 118 -1.18 0.71 8.93
N ALA A 119 -0.55 0.53 7.78
CA ALA A 119 -0.58 -0.71 7.02
C ALA A 119 0.81 -1.31 6.81
N ILE A 120 0.87 -2.63 6.62
CA ILE A 120 2.08 -3.39 6.35
C ILE A 120 2.21 -3.61 4.84
N GLY A 121 3.31 -3.19 4.24
CA GLY A 121 3.64 -3.43 2.85
C GLY A 121 5.14 -3.52 2.62
N HIS A 122 5.56 -4.13 1.50
CA HIS A 122 6.96 -4.22 1.06
C HIS A 122 7.94 -4.60 2.18
N THR A 123 7.67 -5.72 2.84
CA THR A 123 8.27 -6.11 4.10
C THR A 123 8.91 -7.49 4.06
N ALA A 124 10.03 -7.64 4.75
CA ALA A 124 10.68 -8.91 5.04
C ALA A 124 10.40 -9.40 6.48
N ALA A 125 9.45 -8.78 7.18
CA ALA A 125 9.11 -9.10 8.56
C ALA A 125 8.71 -10.57 8.74
N GLY A 126 9.15 -11.14 9.84
CA GLY A 126 8.68 -12.41 10.37
C GLY A 126 7.58 -12.22 11.42
N TYR A 127 7.23 -13.32 12.09
CA TYR A 127 6.16 -13.29 13.09
C TYR A 127 6.41 -12.31 14.25
N PRO A 128 7.61 -12.18 14.83
CA PRO A 128 7.84 -11.27 15.94
C PRO A 128 7.58 -9.79 15.56
N GLU A 129 8.05 -9.38 14.37
CA GLU A 129 7.92 -8.01 13.89
C GLU A 129 6.46 -7.68 13.52
N VAL A 130 5.76 -8.59 12.84
CA VAL A 130 4.33 -8.41 12.51
C VAL A 130 3.49 -8.37 13.78
N LYS A 131 3.78 -9.23 14.76
CA LYS A 131 3.09 -9.22 16.06
C LYS A 131 3.30 -7.89 16.79
N ALA A 132 4.55 -7.41 16.85
CA ALA A 132 4.86 -6.11 17.49
C ALA A 132 4.15 -4.95 16.78
N ALA A 133 4.10 -4.97 15.44
CA ALA A 133 3.35 -3.98 14.67
C ALA A 133 1.85 -4.02 14.97
N TYR A 134 1.26 -5.22 15.00
CA TYR A 134 -0.15 -5.38 15.36
C TYR A 134 -0.46 -4.84 16.76
N GLU A 135 0.41 -5.09 17.73
CA GLU A 135 0.25 -4.61 19.12
C GLU A 135 0.31 -3.07 19.24
N VAL A 136 0.97 -2.39 18.31
CA VAL A 136 1.00 -0.92 18.27
C VAL A 136 -0.05 -0.31 17.34
N GLY A 137 -0.90 -1.15 16.70
CA GLY A 137 -2.08 -0.72 15.97
C GLY A 137 -2.01 -0.80 14.45
N TYR A 138 -0.97 -1.41 13.86
CA TYR A 138 -1.04 -1.80 12.45
C TYR A 138 -2.19 -2.77 12.26
N SER A 139 -3.08 -2.49 11.34
CA SER A 139 -4.34 -3.23 11.21
C SER A 139 -4.67 -3.67 9.78
N HIS A 140 -3.77 -3.43 8.84
CA HIS A 140 -3.98 -3.72 7.43
C HIS A 140 -2.71 -4.28 6.77
N ALA A 141 -2.88 -5.12 5.74
CA ALA A 141 -1.79 -5.59 4.89
C ALA A 141 -2.13 -5.29 3.42
N THR A 142 -1.31 -4.44 2.82
CA THR A 142 -1.45 -3.91 1.47
C THR A 142 -1.08 -4.99 0.45
N HIS A 143 -1.81 -5.09 -0.70
CA HIS A 143 -1.61 -6.06 -1.79
C HIS A 143 -1.06 -7.41 -1.30
N PHE A 144 -1.79 -7.99 -0.35
CA PHE A 144 -1.42 -9.17 0.42
C PHE A 144 -0.85 -10.29 -0.46
N TYR A 145 0.23 -10.92 -0.06
CA TYR A 145 1.13 -11.81 -0.77
C TYR A 145 2.21 -11.14 -1.63
N ASN A 146 1.95 -9.93 -2.18
CA ASN A 146 2.92 -9.26 -3.05
C ASN A 146 3.94 -8.49 -2.22
N ALA A 147 5.21 -8.56 -2.60
CA ALA A 147 6.33 -7.93 -1.91
C ALA A 147 6.40 -8.24 -0.39
N MET A 148 5.95 -9.42 0.03
CA MET A 148 5.96 -9.90 1.40
C MET A 148 6.77 -11.20 1.54
N THR A 149 7.23 -11.51 2.74
CA THR A 149 7.88 -12.78 3.04
C THR A 149 6.83 -13.84 3.35
N ASN A 150 6.97 -14.99 2.72
CA ASN A 150 6.21 -16.21 3.05
C ASN A 150 7.02 -17.11 3.98
N VAL A 151 6.45 -18.26 4.34
CA VAL A 151 7.18 -19.30 5.08
C VAL A 151 8.49 -19.63 4.36
N HIS A 152 9.58 -19.61 5.10
CA HIS A 152 10.92 -19.80 4.55
C HIS A 152 11.81 -20.60 5.51
N ASN A 153 12.97 -20.98 5.04
CA ASN A 153 13.98 -21.61 5.87
C ASN A 153 15.07 -20.59 6.22
N GLU A 154 15.42 -20.55 7.50
CA GLU A 154 16.68 -19.99 7.95
C GLU A 154 17.54 -21.15 8.41
N ARG A 155 18.58 -21.49 7.64
CA ARG A 155 19.32 -22.74 7.76
C ARG A 155 18.35 -23.94 7.68
N GLU A 156 18.28 -24.77 8.73
CA GLU A 156 17.44 -25.96 8.80
C GLU A 156 16.03 -25.70 9.37
N PHE A 157 15.75 -24.49 9.87
CA PHE A 157 14.53 -24.20 10.60
C PHE A 157 13.50 -23.48 9.73
N LYS A 158 12.23 -23.83 9.91
CA LYS A 158 11.09 -23.13 9.30
C LYS A 158 10.74 -21.88 10.09
N HIS A 159 10.56 -20.81 9.38
CA HIS A 159 10.10 -19.53 9.93
C HIS A 159 8.83 -19.08 9.22
N ALA A 160 7.90 -18.53 9.99
CA ALA A 160 6.73 -17.85 9.44
C ALA A 160 7.15 -16.48 8.92
N GLY A 161 6.73 -16.16 7.72
CA GLY A 161 6.89 -14.82 7.14
C GLY A 161 5.74 -13.90 7.49
N THR A 162 5.69 -12.78 6.82
CA THR A 162 4.63 -11.77 6.97
C THR A 162 3.25 -12.37 6.67
N VAL A 163 3.15 -13.17 5.60
CA VAL A 163 1.86 -13.73 5.16
C VAL A 163 1.23 -14.61 6.23
N GLU A 164 1.98 -15.58 6.76
CA GLU A 164 1.48 -16.48 7.82
C GLU A 164 1.16 -15.69 9.09
N SER A 165 1.98 -14.70 9.40
CA SER A 165 1.79 -13.86 10.58
C SER A 165 0.50 -13.05 10.51
N VAL A 166 0.21 -12.44 9.36
CA VAL A 166 -1.04 -11.69 9.13
C VAL A 166 -2.28 -12.58 9.27
N TYR A 167 -2.21 -13.85 8.85
CA TYR A 167 -3.32 -14.78 9.08
C TYR A 167 -3.59 -15.03 10.56
N LEU A 168 -2.56 -15.01 11.40
CA LEU A 168 -2.69 -15.22 12.85
C LEU A 168 -3.18 -13.96 13.61
N MET A 169 -3.19 -12.79 12.96
CA MET A 169 -3.71 -11.55 13.54
C MET A 169 -5.18 -11.39 13.15
N ASP A 170 -6.08 -11.83 14.03
CA ASP A 170 -7.52 -11.97 13.71
C ASP A 170 -8.16 -10.70 13.19
N ASN A 171 -7.80 -9.53 13.72
CA ASN A 171 -8.40 -8.24 13.34
C ASN A 171 -7.67 -7.53 12.20
N MET A 172 -6.56 -8.06 11.71
CA MET A 172 -5.91 -7.49 10.52
C MET A 172 -6.76 -7.74 9.27
N THR A 173 -7.02 -6.67 8.56
CA THR A 173 -7.62 -6.69 7.22
C THR A 173 -6.54 -6.86 6.16
N VAL A 174 -6.94 -7.33 5.00
CA VAL A 174 -6.04 -7.52 3.85
C VAL A 174 -6.70 -7.02 2.58
N GLU A 175 -5.93 -6.58 1.62
CA GLU A 175 -6.39 -6.31 0.27
C GLU A 175 -5.62 -7.18 -0.73
N CYS A 176 -6.31 -7.65 -1.76
CA CYS A 176 -5.74 -8.55 -2.76
C CYS A 176 -5.93 -8.02 -4.17
N ILE A 177 -4.88 -8.08 -4.98
CA ILE A 177 -4.96 -7.86 -6.43
C ILE A 177 -5.54 -9.15 -7.04
N ALA A 178 -6.81 -9.10 -7.45
CA ALA A 178 -7.58 -10.28 -7.85
C ALA A 178 -7.65 -10.46 -9.38
N ASP A 179 -6.58 -10.11 -10.07
CA ASP A 179 -6.46 -10.21 -11.54
C ASP A 179 -6.16 -11.63 -12.05
N GLY A 180 -5.93 -12.57 -11.13
CA GLY A 180 -5.56 -13.95 -11.44
C GLY A 180 -4.07 -14.16 -11.75
N ILE A 181 -3.28 -13.09 -11.72
CA ILE A 181 -1.85 -13.07 -12.02
C ILE A 181 -1.06 -12.83 -10.72
N HIS A 182 -1.29 -11.68 -10.08
CA HIS A 182 -0.62 -11.32 -8.81
C HIS A 182 -0.99 -12.27 -7.68
N VAL A 183 -2.28 -12.62 -7.56
CA VAL A 183 -2.74 -13.61 -6.59
C VAL A 183 -3.62 -14.64 -7.31
N PRO A 184 -3.12 -15.87 -7.51
CA PRO A 184 -3.88 -16.90 -8.23
C PRO A 184 -5.12 -17.36 -7.46
N GLY A 185 -6.13 -17.84 -8.17
CA GLY A 185 -7.43 -18.22 -7.63
C GLY A 185 -7.40 -19.12 -6.37
N PRO A 186 -6.56 -20.20 -6.33
CA PRO A 186 -6.44 -21.01 -5.12
C PRO A 186 -5.96 -20.23 -3.89
N ILE A 187 -5.06 -19.27 -4.07
CA ILE A 187 -4.58 -18.41 -2.97
C ILE A 187 -5.69 -17.44 -2.54
N LEU A 188 -6.40 -16.81 -3.48
CA LEU A 188 -7.57 -15.97 -3.14
C LEU A 188 -8.61 -16.73 -2.33
N GLN A 189 -8.88 -18.00 -2.69
CA GLN A 189 -9.77 -18.87 -1.90
C GLN A 189 -9.25 -19.08 -0.47
N MET A 190 -7.95 -19.28 -0.32
CA MET A 190 -7.33 -19.45 0.99
C MET A 190 -7.42 -18.17 1.83
N VAL A 191 -7.16 -17.01 1.23
CA VAL A 191 -7.32 -15.70 1.89
C VAL A 191 -8.78 -15.54 2.35
N TYR A 192 -9.73 -15.75 1.45
CA TYR A 192 -11.15 -15.62 1.75
C TYR A 192 -11.60 -16.56 2.89
N ARG A 193 -11.16 -17.82 2.90
CA ARG A 193 -11.51 -18.78 3.95
C ARG A 193 -10.96 -18.38 5.32
N ASN A 194 -9.80 -17.75 5.37
CA ASN A 194 -9.15 -17.36 6.62
C ASN A 194 -9.61 -15.98 7.13
N LYS A 195 -9.76 -14.99 6.23
CA LYS A 195 -10.12 -13.62 6.60
C LYS A 195 -11.62 -13.34 6.52
N GLY A 196 -12.32 -14.03 5.63
CA GLY A 196 -13.76 -13.81 5.39
C GLY A 196 -14.03 -12.47 4.67
N VAL A 197 -15.29 -12.27 4.29
CA VAL A 197 -15.72 -11.07 3.56
C VAL A 197 -15.52 -9.76 4.33
N GLY A 198 -15.59 -9.80 5.64
CA GLY A 198 -15.45 -8.60 6.47
C GLY A 198 -14.01 -8.09 6.66
N ARG A 199 -12.99 -8.87 6.24
CA ARG A 199 -11.58 -8.54 6.45
C ARG A 199 -10.73 -8.68 5.20
N MET A 200 -11.36 -8.83 4.05
CA MET A 200 -10.69 -8.91 2.74
C MET A 200 -11.33 -7.89 1.79
N ALA A 201 -10.52 -7.03 1.19
CA ALA A 201 -10.89 -6.16 0.10
C ALA A 201 -10.23 -6.63 -1.21
N LEU A 202 -10.85 -6.30 -2.34
CA LEU A 202 -10.26 -6.47 -3.66
C LEU A 202 -9.83 -5.11 -4.17
N ILE A 203 -8.62 -5.05 -4.73
CA ILE A 203 -8.04 -3.83 -5.28
C ILE A 203 -7.54 -4.07 -6.70
N THR A 204 -7.35 -3.00 -7.44
CA THR A 204 -6.74 -3.04 -8.77
C THR A 204 -5.23 -2.92 -8.72
N ASP A 205 -4.72 -2.08 -7.83
CA ASP A 205 -3.30 -1.65 -7.81
C ASP A 205 -2.83 -1.19 -9.19
N ALA A 206 -3.73 -0.45 -9.87
CA ALA A 206 -3.61 -0.14 -11.29
C ALA A 206 -2.62 1.00 -11.53
N LEU A 207 -1.72 0.81 -12.48
CA LEU A 207 -0.85 1.86 -12.99
C LEU A 207 -1.59 2.81 -13.96
N ALA A 208 -0.98 3.96 -14.24
CA ALA A 208 -1.53 4.95 -15.17
C ALA A 208 -1.79 4.42 -16.59
N VAL A 209 -1.15 3.33 -16.98
CA VAL A 209 -1.37 2.69 -18.29
C VAL A 209 -2.57 1.73 -18.28
N SER A 210 -3.07 1.35 -17.14
CA SER A 210 -4.24 0.48 -17.01
C SER A 210 -5.46 1.15 -17.62
N CYS A 211 -6.33 0.37 -18.25
CA CYS A 211 -7.48 0.90 -19.00
C CYS A 211 -7.14 1.83 -20.18
N SER A 212 -5.93 1.76 -20.70
CA SER A 212 -5.53 2.46 -21.92
C SER A 212 -5.22 1.45 -23.05
N ASP A 213 -5.37 1.89 -24.29
CA ASP A 213 -4.94 1.10 -25.46
C ASP A 213 -3.42 1.24 -25.70
N SER A 214 -2.69 1.85 -24.78
CA SER A 214 -1.26 2.05 -24.91
C SER A 214 -0.50 0.74 -24.70
N THR A 215 0.38 0.43 -25.61
CA THR A 215 1.35 -0.67 -25.48
C THR A 215 2.66 -0.22 -24.82
N LYS A 216 2.74 1.04 -24.40
CA LYS A 216 3.91 1.63 -23.77
C LYS A 216 3.48 2.42 -22.55
N ALA A 217 4.12 2.14 -21.43
CA ALA A 217 3.97 2.94 -20.24
C ALA A 217 4.61 4.34 -20.44
N PHE A 218 4.10 5.32 -19.72
CA PHE A 218 4.71 6.67 -19.67
C PHE A 218 6.11 6.61 -19.04
N ASP A 219 6.29 5.78 -18.02
CA ASP A 219 7.59 5.54 -17.40
C ASP A 219 8.34 4.45 -18.18
N PRO A 220 9.54 4.73 -18.71
CA PRO A 220 10.32 3.78 -19.50
C PRO A 220 10.80 2.55 -18.71
N ARG A 221 10.69 2.56 -17.39
CA ARG A 221 11.01 1.42 -16.51
C ARG A 221 9.89 0.39 -16.46
N VAL A 222 8.68 0.78 -16.80
CA VAL A 222 7.53 -0.11 -16.83
C VAL A 222 7.53 -0.87 -18.14
N ILE A 223 7.64 -2.19 -18.06
CA ILE A 223 7.59 -3.12 -19.19
C ILE A 223 6.19 -3.71 -19.22
N ILE A 224 5.56 -3.67 -20.39
CA ILE A 224 4.25 -4.27 -20.61
C ILE A 224 4.45 -5.51 -21.48
N GLU A 225 4.22 -6.70 -20.92
CA GLU A 225 4.26 -7.98 -21.63
C GLU A 225 2.97 -8.75 -21.36
N ASP A 226 2.37 -9.29 -22.41
CA ASP A 226 1.13 -10.08 -22.35
C ASP A 226 -0.02 -9.40 -21.58
N GLY A 227 -0.08 -8.07 -21.62
CA GLY A 227 -1.10 -7.27 -20.92
C GLY A 227 -0.85 -7.06 -19.42
N VAL A 228 0.35 -7.36 -18.96
CA VAL A 228 0.80 -7.18 -17.58
C VAL A 228 1.96 -6.19 -17.52
N CYS A 229 2.04 -5.40 -16.46
CA CYS A 229 3.14 -4.47 -16.18
C CYS A 229 4.03 -5.01 -15.06
#